data_f5e7b1e69a54ca869c1a232b53a03e50
#
_entry.id   f5e7b1e69a54ca869c1a232b53a03e50
#
_cell.length_a   1.000
_cell.length_b   1.000
_cell.length_c   1.000
_cell.angle_alpha   90.00
_cell.angle_beta   90.00
_cell.angle_gamma   90.00
#
_symmetry.space_group_name_H-M   'P 1'
#
loop_
_entity.id
_entity.type
_entity.pdbx_description
1 polymer ?
#
loop_
_entity_poly.entity_id
_entity_poly.type
_entity_poly.pdbx_seq_one_letter_code
_entity_poly.pdbx_strand_id
1 'polypeptide(L)'
;LINELNIEVDAYFTSQLERAINTLNIILKILHKSNVTINKAWELNERHYGELTGLNKDDTIKKYGEKQVQIWRRSFDTRPPPMDKQHPYRDKIKSNILSESLKDTIKRVIPYYEKKIKPLISAKKNILIAFHGNSCRALLMEIFNISKEKIVQFEIPTGNPLLIQFGDNLKVQ
;
A
#
# COMPACT_ATOMS: atom_id res chain seq x y z
N LEU A 1 -0.10 -7.36 19.20
CA LEU A 1 -0.82 -6.08 19.25
C LEU A 1 -2.36 -6.29 19.22
N ILE A 2 -2.96 -6.85 18.16
CA ILE A 2 -4.44 -7.00 18.06
C ILE A 2 -4.99 -7.81 19.24
N ASN A 3 -4.41 -8.98 19.55
CA ASN A 3 -4.80 -9.79 20.69
C ASN A 3 -4.51 -9.10 22.04
N GLU A 4 -3.36 -8.46 22.19
CA GLU A 4 -2.97 -7.74 23.40
C GLU A 4 -3.89 -6.56 23.72
N LEU A 5 -4.36 -5.86 22.67
CA LEU A 5 -5.31 -4.75 22.80
C LEU A 5 -6.78 -5.22 22.79
N ASN A 6 -7.02 -6.52 22.67
CA ASN A 6 -8.35 -7.13 22.60
C ASN A 6 -9.25 -6.46 21.53
N ILE A 7 -8.67 -6.17 20.34
CA ILE A 7 -9.39 -5.54 19.24
C ILE A 7 -10.15 -6.61 18.45
N GLU A 8 -11.46 -6.51 18.40
CA GLU A 8 -12.28 -7.30 17.49
C GLU A 8 -12.31 -6.64 16.11
N VAL A 9 -11.83 -7.36 15.08
CA VAL A 9 -11.78 -6.85 13.70
C VAL A 9 -13.05 -7.23 12.96
N ASP A 10 -13.76 -6.25 12.42
CA ASP A 10 -15.02 -6.40 11.69
C ASP A 10 -14.85 -6.60 10.19
N ALA A 11 -13.79 -6.00 9.59
CA ALA A 11 -13.57 -6.06 8.15
C ALA A 11 -12.09 -6.19 7.79
N TYR A 12 -11.83 -6.98 6.76
CA TYR A 12 -10.48 -7.31 6.30
C TYR A 12 -10.28 -6.87 4.87
N PHE A 13 -9.20 -6.14 4.62
CA PHE A 13 -8.82 -5.63 3.31
C PHE A 13 -7.40 -6.04 2.96
N THR A 14 -7.15 -6.30 1.68
CA THR A 14 -5.80 -6.52 1.18
C THR A 14 -5.72 -6.17 -0.32
N SER A 15 -4.51 -6.09 -0.83
CA SER A 15 -4.26 -5.95 -2.25
C SER A 15 -4.51 -7.27 -3.00
N GLN A 16 -4.39 -7.24 -4.33
CA GLN A 16 -4.42 -8.45 -5.16
C GLN A 16 -3.06 -9.15 -5.27
N LEU A 17 -2.00 -8.60 -4.66
CA LEU A 17 -0.66 -9.19 -4.73
C LEU A 17 -0.50 -10.27 -3.67
N GLU A 18 0.02 -11.43 -4.06
CA GLU A 18 0.15 -12.63 -3.21
C GLU A 18 0.82 -12.34 -1.87
N ARG A 19 1.89 -11.54 -1.84
CA ARG A 19 2.61 -11.23 -0.60
C ARG A 19 1.74 -10.55 0.46
N ALA A 20 0.80 -9.67 0.06
CA ALA A 20 -0.13 -9.03 1.00
C ALA A 20 -1.26 -9.98 1.41
N ILE A 21 -1.78 -10.77 0.46
CA ILE A 21 -2.76 -11.83 0.74
C ILE A 21 -2.18 -12.84 1.74
N ASN A 22 -0.94 -13.29 1.52
CA ASN A 22 -0.27 -14.23 2.42
C ASN A 22 -0.02 -13.63 3.80
N THR A 23 0.37 -12.36 3.87
CA THR A 23 0.51 -11.64 5.15
C THR A 23 -0.83 -11.64 5.90
N LEU A 24 -1.93 -11.28 5.24
CA LEU A 24 -3.25 -11.28 5.88
C LEU A 24 -3.66 -12.69 6.33
N ASN A 25 -3.44 -13.71 5.49
CA ASN A 25 -3.75 -15.11 5.84
C ASN A 25 -2.98 -15.59 7.07
N ILE A 26 -1.70 -15.21 7.20
CA ILE A 26 -0.89 -15.53 8.39
C ILE A 26 -1.47 -14.82 9.62
N ILE A 27 -1.83 -13.55 9.50
CA ILE A 27 -2.47 -12.79 10.60
C ILE A 27 -3.78 -13.47 11.03
N LEU A 28 -4.65 -13.81 10.07
CA LEU A 28 -5.92 -14.48 10.35
C LEU A 28 -5.74 -15.83 11.05
N LYS A 29 -4.72 -16.60 10.63
CA LYS A 29 -4.37 -17.86 11.28
C LYS A 29 -3.97 -17.65 12.76
N ILE A 30 -3.15 -16.63 13.04
CA ILE A 30 -2.71 -16.29 14.40
C ILE A 30 -3.88 -15.79 15.26
N LEU A 31 -4.82 -15.06 14.65
CA LEU A 31 -6.03 -14.57 15.32
C LEU A 31 -7.13 -15.64 15.45
N HIS A 32 -6.88 -16.88 15.02
CA HIS A 32 -7.87 -17.97 14.97
C HIS A 32 -9.17 -17.58 14.26
N LYS A 33 -9.08 -16.72 13.23
CA LYS A 33 -10.21 -16.29 12.40
C LYS A 33 -10.25 -17.16 11.14
N SER A 34 -11.29 -17.98 11.03
CA SER A 34 -11.61 -18.79 9.84
C SER A 34 -12.89 -18.27 9.20
N ASN A 35 -13.06 -18.52 7.90
CA ASN A 35 -14.29 -18.18 7.16
C ASN A 35 -14.67 -16.69 7.17
N VAL A 36 -13.68 -15.80 7.19
CA VAL A 36 -13.90 -14.37 7.08
C VAL A 36 -13.90 -13.92 5.62
N THR A 37 -14.71 -12.93 5.30
CA THR A 37 -14.69 -12.29 3.98
C THR A 37 -13.51 -11.35 3.87
N ILE A 38 -12.64 -11.58 2.88
CA ILE A 38 -11.49 -10.71 2.57
C ILE A 38 -11.80 -9.87 1.34
N ASN A 39 -11.75 -8.56 1.50
CA ASN A 39 -11.90 -7.61 0.41
C ASN A 39 -10.55 -7.41 -0.30
N LYS A 40 -10.39 -8.04 -1.47
CA LYS A 40 -9.17 -7.93 -2.30
C LYS A 40 -9.37 -6.83 -3.33
N ALA A 41 -8.52 -5.80 -3.31
CA ALA A 41 -8.65 -4.65 -4.20
C ALA A 41 -7.32 -4.33 -4.91
N TRP A 42 -7.37 -4.17 -6.23
CA TRP A 42 -6.19 -3.77 -7.02
C TRP A 42 -5.74 -2.35 -6.66
N GLU A 43 -6.67 -1.51 -6.24
CA GLU A 43 -6.41 -0.14 -5.78
C GLU A 43 -5.45 -0.11 -4.57
N LEU A 44 -5.38 -1.20 -3.81
CA LEU A 44 -4.45 -1.34 -2.69
C LEU A 44 -3.11 -1.98 -3.09
N ASN A 45 -2.89 -2.32 -4.38
CA ASN A 45 -1.62 -2.87 -4.85
C ASN A 45 -0.45 -1.92 -4.57
N GLU A 46 0.76 -2.48 -4.47
CA GLU A 46 1.97 -1.66 -4.43
C GLU A 46 2.09 -0.81 -5.70
N ARG A 47 2.74 0.33 -5.59
CA ARG A 47 3.08 1.20 -6.70
C ARG A 47 3.81 0.41 -7.79
N HIS A 48 3.41 0.60 -9.03
CA HIS A 48 4.06 -0.05 -10.15
C HIS A 48 5.38 0.65 -10.51
N TYR A 49 6.48 -0.06 -10.31
CA TYR A 49 7.82 0.49 -10.49
C TYR A 49 8.33 0.49 -11.95
N GLY A 50 7.47 0.17 -12.93
CA GLY A 50 7.83 0.17 -14.33
C GLY A 50 8.99 -0.77 -14.64
N GLU A 51 9.96 -0.27 -15.40
CA GLU A 51 11.18 -0.99 -15.78
C GLU A 51 12.01 -1.46 -14.58
N LEU A 52 11.86 -0.82 -13.41
CA LEU A 52 12.59 -1.22 -12.20
C LEU A 52 11.98 -2.41 -11.46
N THR A 53 10.84 -2.94 -11.92
CA THR A 53 10.11 -4.01 -11.25
C THR A 53 10.95 -5.29 -11.22
N GLY A 54 11.15 -5.85 -10.01
CA GLY A 54 11.89 -7.11 -9.82
C GLY A 54 13.41 -7.02 -10.03
N LEU A 55 13.92 -5.87 -10.42
CA LEU A 55 15.36 -5.69 -10.56
C LEU A 55 16.04 -5.49 -9.20
N ASN A 56 17.25 -6.00 -9.07
CA ASN A 56 18.08 -5.73 -7.93
C ASN A 56 18.40 -4.23 -7.84
N LYS A 57 18.37 -3.66 -6.63
CA LYS A 57 18.63 -2.23 -6.42
C LYS A 57 20.03 -1.82 -6.90
N ASP A 58 21.04 -2.64 -6.58
CA ASP A 58 22.44 -2.32 -6.91
C ASP A 58 22.70 -2.38 -8.41
N ASP A 59 22.10 -3.34 -9.12
CA ASP A 59 22.20 -3.43 -10.59
C ASP A 59 21.47 -2.26 -11.25
N THR A 60 20.35 -1.83 -10.69
CA THR A 60 19.62 -0.65 -11.15
C THR A 60 20.47 0.61 -10.96
N ILE A 61 21.14 0.75 -9.80
CA ILE A 61 22.06 1.87 -9.52
C ILE A 61 23.25 1.87 -10.49
N LYS A 62 23.84 0.71 -10.76
CA LYS A 62 24.93 0.61 -11.76
C LYS A 62 24.50 1.06 -13.15
N LYS A 63 23.26 0.71 -13.55
CA LYS A 63 22.73 1.03 -14.90
C LYS A 63 22.32 2.48 -15.05
N TYR A 64 21.69 3.09 -14.04
CA TYR A 64 21.03 4.39 -14.17
C TYR A 64 21.65 5.48 -13.28
N GLY A 65 22.59 5.13 -12.42
CA GLY A 65 23.15 6.02 -11.41
C GLY A 65 22.27 6.16 -10.17
N GLU A 66 22.91 6.29 -9.01
CA GLU A 66 22.23 6.32 -7.71
C GLU A 66 21.21 7.48 -7.61
N LYS A 67 21.61 8.68 -8.02
CA LYS A 67 20.75 9.88 -7.96
C LYS A 67 19.44 9.68 -8.74
N GLN A 68 19.51 9.11 -9.94
CA GLN A 68 18.35 8.89 -10.78
C GLN A 68 17.43 7.81 -10.18
N VAL A 69 18.01 6.73 -9.69
CA VAL A 69 17.24 5.64 -9.02
C VAL A 69 16.56 6.17 -7.76
N GLN A 70 17.24 7.01 -6.99
CA GLN A 70 16.68 7.66 -5.81
C GLN A 70 15.47 8.54 -6.16
N ILE A 71 15.58 9.35 -7.23
CA ILE A 71 14.47 10.17 -7.74
C ILE A 71 13.26 9.28 -8.07
N TRP A 72 13.43 8.21 -8.83
CA TRP A 72 12.32 7.32 -9.19
C TRP A 72 11.69 6.61 -7.98
N ARG A 73 12.50 6.28 -6.97
CA ARG A 73 12.01 5.56 -5.79
C ARG A 73 11.39 6.46 -4.73
N ARG A 74 11.83 7.72 -4.63
CA ARG A 74 11.51 8.61 -3.50
C ARG A 74 10.85 9.93 -3.89
N SER A 75 10.67 10.24 -5.19
CA SER A 75 9.90 11.43 -5.57
C SER A 75 8.40 11.19 -5.47
N PHE A 76 7.66 12.29 -5.33
CA PHE A 76 6.20 12.28 -5.24
C PHE A 76 5.54 12.01 -6.61
N ASP A 77 6.01 12.66 -7.67
CA ASP A 77 5.33 12.71 -8.98
C ASP A 77 6.17 12.19 -10.16
N THR A 78 7.45 11.86 -9.93
CA THR A 78 8.31 11.32 -11.00
C THR A 78 8.09 9.80 -11.13
N ARG A 79 7.65 9.37 -12.31
CA ARG A 79 7.49 7.95 -12.65
C ARG A 79 8.83 7.34 -13.03
N PRO A 80 9.09 6.08 -12.64
CA PRO A 80 10.11 5.28 -13.32
C PRO A 80 9.79 5.11 -14.80
N PRO A 81 10.76 4.73 -15.65
CA PRO A 81 10.48 4.36 -17.04
C PRO A 81 9.37 3.32 -17.14
N PRO A 82 8.48 3.40 -18.13
CA PRO A 82 7.42 2.41 -18.32
C PRO A 82 8.04 1.03 -18.58
N MET A 83 7.39 0.00 -18.06
CA MET A 83 7.80 -1.39 -18.27
C MET A 83 7.71 -1.75 -19.76
N ASP A 84 8.81 -2.23 -20.32
CA ASP A 84 8.88 -2.70 -21.70
C ASP A 84 8.05 -3.98 -21.90
N LYS A 85 7.66 -4.25 -23.16
CA LYS A 85 6.96 -5.48 -23.54
C LYS A 85 7.83 -6.73 -23.36
N GLN A 86 9.13 -6.60 -23.47
CA GLN A 86 10.10 -7.68 -23.31
C GLN A 86 10.63 -7.82 -21.88
N HIS A 87 10.12 -7.01 -20.94
CA HIS A 87 10.57 -7.05 -19.55
C HIS A 87 10.30 -8.43 -18.91
N PRO A 88 11.27 -9.06 -18.19
CA PRO A 88 11.14 -10.42 -17.64
C PRO A 88 9.94 -10.67 -16.74
N TYR A 89 9.39 -9.60 -16.15
CA TYR A 89 8.23 -9.67 -15.29
C TYR A 89 6.93 -9.22 -15.97
N ARG A 90 6.95 -8.92 -17.29
CA ARG A 90 5.77 -8.40 -18.00
C ARG A 90 4.58 -9.35 -17.90
N ASP A 91 4.79 -10.63 -18.14
CA ASP A 91 3.73 -11.65 -18.11
C ASP A 91 3.17 -11.92 -16.71
N LYS A 92 3.95 -11.58 -15.67
CA LYS A 92 3.52 -11.71 -14.27
C LYS A 92 2.66 -10.54 -13.80
N ILE A 93 2.62 -9.45 -14.56
CA ILE A 93 1.89 -8.24 -14.21
C ILE A 93 0.61 -8.17 -15.04
N LYS A 94 -0.50 -8.54 -14.42
CA LYS A 94 -1.85 -8.51 -15.02
C LYS A 94 -2.46 -7.10 -15.00
N SER A 95 -1.65 -6.06 -15.28
CA SER A 95 -2.09 -4.67 -15.24
C SER A 95 -1.71 -3.96 -16.52
N ASN A 96 -2.59 -3.08 -17.00
CA ASN A 96 -2.29 -2.14 -18.08
C ASN A 96 -1.46 -0.94 -17.61
N ILE A 97 -1.23 -0.81 -16.32
CA ILE A 97 -0.40 0.24 -15.74
C ILE A 97 1.06 -0.14 -15.94
N LEU A 98 1.79 0.65 -16.71
CA LEU A 98 3.19 0.39 -17.05
C LEU A 98 4.18 1.02 -16.07
N SER A 99 3.77 2.05 -15.32
CA SER A 99 4.58 2.74 -14.32
C SER A 99 3.71 3.70 -13.50
N GLU A 100 4.04 3.89 -12.23
CA GLU A 100 3.37 4.82 -11.32
C GLU A 100 4.37 5.65 -10.52
N SER A 101 4.02 6.91 -10.28
CA SER A 101 4.53 7.74 -9.19
C SER A 101 3.71 7.52 -7.91
N LEU A 102 4.12 8.08 -6.78
CA LEU A 102 3.29 8.10 -5.56
C LEU A 102 1.98 8.85 -5.80
N LYS A 103 2.03 9.97 -6.54
CA LYS A 103 0.85 10.73 -6.96
C LYS A 103 -0.16 9.89 -7.73
N ASP A 104 0.29 8.97 -8.60
CA ASP A 104 -0.60 8.07 -9.33
C ASP A 104 -1.20 7.00 -8.41
N THR A 105 -0.42 6.47 -7.49
CA THR A 105 -0.89 5.53 -6.46
C THR A 105 -2.01 6.17 -5.61
N ILE A 106 -1.84 7.43 -5.20
CA ILE A 106 -2.85 8.20 -4.46
C ILE A 106 -4.17 8.29 -5.24
N LYS A 107 -4.13 8.54 -6.55
CA LYS A 107 -5.32 8.68 -7.40
C LYS A 107 -6.22 7.43 -7.42
N ARG A 108 -5.69 6.24 -7.09
CA ARG A 108 -6.48 5.01 -7.01
C ARG A 108 -6.79 4.58 -5.58
N VAL A 109 -5.86 4.80 -4.65
CA VAL A 109 -6.04 4.42 -3.24
C VAL A 109 -7.12 5.26 -2.57
N ILE A 110 -7.09 6.60 -2.76
CA ILE A 110 -7.99 7.49 -2.03
C ILE A 110 -9.45 7.33 -2.44
N PRO A 111 -9.84 7.27 -3.73
CA PRO A 111 -11.23 6.98 -4.09
C PRO A 111 -11.73 5.64 -3.56
N TYR A 112 -10.87 4.62 -3.50
CA TYR A 112 -11.23 3.34 -2.90
C TYR A 112 -11.44 3.46 -1.39
N TYR A 113 -10.55 4.13 -0.68
CA TYR A 113 -10.68 4.42 0.74
C TYR A 113 -11.99 5.14 1.06
N GLU A 114 -12.27 6.24 0.37
CA GLU A 114 -13.48 7.04 0.55
C GLU A 114 -14.77 6.23 0.33
N LYS A 115 -14.77 5.38 -0.71
CA LYS A 115 -15.95 4.62 -1.10
C LYS A 115 -16.17 3.33 -0.31
N LYS A 116 -15.10 2.66 0.13
CA LYS A 116 -15.18 1.29 0.68
C LYS A 116 -14.74 1.17 2.13
N ILE A 117 -13.77 1.96 2.55
CA ILE A 117 -13.17 1.82 3.89
C ILE A 117 -13.73 2.86 4.86
N LYS A 118 -13.71 4.12 4.49
CA LYS A 118 -14.17 5.23 5.33
C LYS A 118 -15.61 5.08 5.84
N PRO A 119 -16.59 4.60 5.05
CA PRO A 119 -17.94 4.36 5.56
C PRO A 119 -18.00 3.34 6.70
N LEU A 120 -17.14 2.32 6.68
CA LEU A 120 -17.04 1.35 7.76
C LEU A 120 -16.44 1.97 9.02
N ILE A 121 -15.42 2.82 8.88
CA ILE A 121 -14.87 3.58 10.01
C ILE A 121 -15.95 4.50 10.60
N SER A 122 -16.73 5.17 9.75
CA SER A 122 -17.88 5.99 10.20
C SER A 122 -18.93 5.18 10.96
N ALA A 123 -19.10 3.92 10.62
CA ALA A 123 -19.98 2.97 11.31
C ALA A 123 -19.32 2.31 12.55
N LYS A 124 -18.20 2.89 13.04
CA LYS A 124 -17.44 2.40 14.22
C LYS A 124 -16.90 0.97 14.07
N LYS A 125 -16.61 0.55 12.84
CA LYS A 125 -16.04 -0.76 12.55
C LYS A 125 -14.53 -0.75 12.67
N ASN A 126 -13.96 -1.79 13.28
CA ASN A 126 -12.52 -2.02 13.32
C ASN A 126 -12.07 -2.70 12.03
N ILE A 127 -11.08 -2.14 11.37
CA ILE A 127 -10.65 -2.56 10.04
C ILE A 127 -9.18 -2.97 10.08
N LEU A 128 -8.88 -4.13 9.51
CA LEU A 128 -7.52 -4.58 9.28
C LEU A 128 -7.19 -4.51 7.79
N ILE A 129 -6.09 -3.82 7.45
CA ILE A 129 -5.61 -3.71 6.07
C ILE A 129 -4.18 -4.26 5.99
N ALA A 130 -3.99 -5.32 5.23
CA ALA A 130 -2.66 -5.82 4.88
C ALA A 130 -2.32 -5.39 3.44
N PHE A 131 -1.37 -4.46 3.27
CA PHE A 131 -1.05 -3.89 1.98
C PHE A 131 0.43 -3.46 1.90
N HIS A 132 0.79 -2.38 1.15
CA HIS A 132 2.17 -2.09 0.78
C HIS A 132 2.60 -0.68 1.17
N GLY A 133 3.91 -0.44 1.20
CA GLY A 133 4.47 0.82 1.66
C GLY A 133 3.96 2.06 0.91
N ASN A 134 3.85 2.03 -0.42
CA ASN A 134 3.37 3.22 -1.15
C ASN A 134 1.84 3.38 -1.10
N SER A 135 1.07 2.31 -1.09
CA SER A 135 -0.38 2.41 -0.85
C SER A 135 -0.68 2.83 0.59
N CYS A 136 0.14 2.41 1.55
CA CYS A 136 0.06 2.92 2.93
C CYS A 136 0.40 4.41 3.00
N ARG A 137 1.48 4.88 2.36
CA ARG A 137 1.81 6.31 2.28
C ARG A 137 0.67 7.13 1.69
N ALA A 138 0.04 6.64 0.62
CA ALA A 138 -1.12 7.30 0.02
C ALA A 138 -2.25 7.50 1.04
N LEU A 139 -2.56 6.46 1.81
CA LEU A 139 -3.60 6.50 2.82
C LEU A 139 -3.23 7.41 4.00
N LEU A 140 -1.98 7.32 4.50
CA LEU A 140 -1.50 8.17 5.59
C LEU A 140 -1.47 9.65 5.20
N MET A 141 -1.11 9.96 3.95
CA MET A 141 -1.13 11.33 3.43
C MET A 141 -2.53 11.94 3.53
N GLU A 142 -3.56 11.18 3.18
CA GLU A 142 -4.96 11.61 3.29
C GLU A 142 -5.41 11.73 4.75
N ILE A 143 -5.23 10.68 5.54
CA ILE A 143 -5.73 10.61 6.93
C ILE A 143 -5.11 11.68 7.82
N PHE A 144 -3.80 11.93 7.67
CA PHE A 144 -3.04 12.85 8.52
C PHE A 144 -2.73 14.19 7.85
N ASN A 145 -3.25 14.44 6.65
CA ASN A 145 -2.97 15.65 5.86
C ASN A 145 -1.45 15.94 5.73
N ILE A 146 -0.68 14.90 5.43
CA ILE A 146 0.79 15.00 5.31
C ILE A 146 1.14 15.64 3.97
N SER A 147 2.04 16.64 3.97
CA SER A 147 2.47 17.27 2.71
C SER A 147 3.26 16.31 1.82
N LYS A 148 3.31 16.60 0.51
CA LYS A 148 4.04 15.81 -0.49
C LYS A 148 5.55 15.73 -0.20
N GLU A 149 6.14 16.75 0.42
CA GLU A 149 7.55 16.78 0.79
C GLU A 149 7.85 15.86 1.98
N LYS A 150 6.92 15.79 2.94
CA LYS A 150 7.07 14.94 4.13
C LYS A 150 6.78 13.48 3.85
N ILE A 151 5.72 13.17 3.09
CA ILE A 151 5.30 11.77 2.86
C ILE A 151 6.36 10.94 2.13
N VAL A 152 7.14 11.54 1.23
CA VAL A 152 8.21 10.82 0.50
C VAL A 152 9.38 10.43 1.39
N GLN A 153 9.54 11.10 2.53
CA GLN A 153 10.56 10.80 3.55
C GLN A 153 10.06 9.84 4.63
N PHE A 154 8.73 9.59 4.66
CA PHE A 154 8.14 8.76 5.71
C PHE A 154 8.51 7.29 5.52
N GLU A 155 9.21 6.70 6.48
CA GLU A 155 9.58 5.29 6.49
C GLU A 155 8.45 4.45 7.09
N ILE A 156 8.06 3.38 6.38
CA ILE A 156 7.06 2.41 6.83
C ILE A 156 7.77 1.07 6.97
N PRO A 157 8.14 0.67 8.19
CA PRO A 157 8.80 -0.60 8.43
C PRO A 157 7.90 -1.78 8.06
N THR A 158 8.48 -2.77 7.38
CA THR A 158 7.76 -4.01 7.07
C THR A 158 7.51 -4.81 8.35
N GLY A 159 6.31 -5.36 8.48
CA GLY A 159 5.93 -6.21 9.62
C GLY A 159 5.56 -5.46 10.90
N ASN A 160 5.67 -4.14 10.93
CA ASN A 160 5.20 -3.34 12.05
C ASN A 160 3.76 -2.87 11.81
N PRO A 161 2.80 -3.28 12.67
CA PRO A 161 1.44 -2.79 12.56
C PRO A 161 1.36 -1.31 12.97
N LEU A 162 0.53 -0.56 12.26
CA LEU A 162 0.17 0.81 12.58
C LEU A 162 -1.29 0.82 13.04
N LEU A 163 -1.54 1.25 14.26
CA LEU A 163 -2.88 1.45 14.80
C LEU A 163 -3.27 2.92 14.64
N ILE A 164 -4.42 3.18 14.01
CA ILE A 164 -4.99 4.50 13.85
C ILE A 164 -6.35 4.51 14.54
N GLN A 165 -6.51 5.38 15.52
CA GLN A 165 -7.78 5.57 16.22
C GLN A 165 -8.47 6.84 15.70
N PHE A 166 -9.78 6.70 15.42
CA PHE A 166 -10.61 7.80 14.94
C PHE A 166 -11.63 8.20 16.00
N GLY A 167 -11.75 9.50 16.24
CA GLY A 167 -12.83 10.05 17.04
C GLY A 167 -14.17 10.09 16.28
N ASP A 168 -15.21 10.56 16.94
CA ASP A 168 -16.58 10.61 16.38
C ASP A 168 -16.70 11.46 15.10
N ASN A 169 -15.84 12.44 14.94
CA ASN A 169 -15.77 13.32 13.76
C ASN A 169 -14.81 12.80 12.67
N LEU A 170 -14.38 11.54 12.74
CA LEU A 170 -13.37 10.92 11.86
C LEU A 170 -11.99 11.60 11.88
N LYS A 171 -11.71 12.43 12.87
CA LYS A 171 -10.36 12.94 13.11
C LYS A 171 -9.56 11.89 13.88
N VAL A 172 -8.27 11.79 13.56
CA VAL A 172 -7.34 10.94 14.30
C VAL A 172 -7.19 11.48 15.72
N GLN A 173 -7.20 10.58 16.69
CA GLN A 173 -6.96 10.84 18.10
C GLN A 173 -5.50 10.65 18.47
#